data_6caef939f47cad2c657b177402612d57
#
_entry.id   6caef939f47cad2c657b177402612d57
#
_cell.length_a   1.000
_cell.length_b   1.000
_cell.length_c   1.000
_cell.angle_alpha   90.00
_cell.angle_beta   90.00
_cell.angle_gamma   90.00
#
_symmetry.space_group_name_H-M   'P 1'
#
loop_
_entity.id
_entity.type
_entity.pdbx_description
1 polymer ?
#
loop_
_entity_poly.entity_id
_entity_poly.type
_entity_poly.pdbx_seq_one_letter_code
_entity_poly.pdbx_strand_id
1 'polypeptide(L)'
;MEKRIKVIEFSGESCANCYSLMPILYSLVSSYDDVDLKHIEVSEESMEVVAKYEIDRVPTILILKDEVEVGRCRGYQPEEILAIWLDSKIEDARKK
;
A
#
# COMPACT_ATOMS: atom_id res chain seq x y z
N MET A 1 15.80 -2.31 -13.89
CA MET A 1 15.00 -1.10 -14.15
C MET A 1 14.08 -0.83 -12.98
N GLU A 2 14.04 0.38 -12.51
CA GLU A 2 13.19 0.73 -11.38
C GLU A 2 11.73 0.78 -11.79
N LYS A 3 10.87 0.21 -10.96
CA LYS A 3 9.44 0.21 -11.21
C LYS A 3 8.85 1.54 -10.77
N ARG A 4 7.98 2.10 -11.60
CA ARG A 4 7.40 3.42 -11.36
C ARG A 4 6.14 3.38 -10.50
N ILE A 5 5.48 2.23 -10.43
CA ILE A 5 4.29 2.04 -9.60
C ILE A 5 4.71 1.34 -8.33
N LYS A 6 4.37 1.93 -7.21
CA LYS A 6 4.71 1.39 -5.88
C LYS A 6 3.47 1.27 -5.03
N VAL A 7 3.36 0.15 -4.34
CA VAL A 7 2.35 -0.05 -3.32
C VAL A 7 3.09 -0.06 -1.99
N ILE A 8 2.69 0.83 -1.08
CA ILE A 8 3.31 0.92 0.24
C ILE A 8 2.26 0.57 1.28
N GLU A 9 2.57 -0.42 2.11
CA GLU A 9 1.68 -0.81 3.21
C GLU A 9 2.30 -0.32 4.51
N PHE A 10 1.52 0.45 5.27
CA PHE A 10 1.92 0.95 6.59
C PHE A 10 1.26 0.10 7.66
N SER A 11 2.07 -0.50 8.51
CA SER A 11 1.61 -1.32 9.62
C SER A 11 2.06 -0.72 10.95
N GLY A 12 1.41 -1.14 12.02
CA GLY A 12 1.79 -0.73 13.37
C GLY A 12 2.09 -1.94 14.24
N GLU A 13 2.73 -1.69 15.36
CA GLU A 13 2.99 -2.70 16.37
C GLU A 13 1.66 -3.14 16.98
N SER A 14 1.53 -4.45 17.24
CA SER A 14 0.33 -5.05 17.83
C SER A 14 -0.95 -4.80 17.06
N CYS A 15 -0.84 -4.67 15.74
CA CYS A 15 -1.98 -4.43 14.86
C CYS A 15 -2.44 -5.73 14.23
N ALA A 16 -3.53 -6.31 14.78
CA ALA A 16 -4.07 -7.57 14.27
C ALA A 16 -4.54 -7.46 12.82
N ASN A 17 -5.20 -6.35 12.47
CA ASN A 17 -5.66 -6.11 11.11
C ASN A 17 -4.50 -6.00 10.12
N CYS A 18 -3.38 -5.45 10.55
CA CYS A 18 -2.18 -5.37 9.71
C CYS A 18 -1.64 -6.76 9.39
N TYR A 19 -1.57 -7.63 10.39
CA TYR A 19 -1.09 -8.99 10.20
C TYR A 19 -2.00 -9.80 9.29
N SER A 20 -3.30 -9.56 9.37
CA SER A 20 -4.27 -10.24 8.51
C SER A 20 -4.21 -9.74 7.08
N LEU A 21 -3.96 -8.45 6.91
CA LEU A 21 -3.94 -7.81 5.59
C LEU A 21 -2.70 -8.16 4.77
N MET A 22 -1.55 -8.24 5.41
CA MET A 22 -0.27 -8.39 4.70
C MET A 22 -0.20 -9.58 3.75
N PRO A 23 -0.53 -10.82 4.17
CA PRO A 23 -0.45 -11.95 3.23
C PRO A 23 -1.41 -11.81 2.06
N ILE A 24 -2.57 -11.20 2.30
CA ILE A 24 -3.55 -10.95 1.24
C ILE A 24 -2.96 -9.96 0.22
N LEU A 25 -2.41 -8.87 0.72
CA LEU A 25 -1.83 -7.83 -0.14
C LEU A 25 -0.63 -8.36 -0.93
N TYR A 26 0.28 -9.10 -0.29
CA TYR A 26 1.43 -9.68 -0.98
C TYR A 26 0.99 -10.61 -2.10
N SER A 27 -0.01 -11.45 -1.83
CA SER A 27 -0.53 -12.37 -2.82
C SER A 27 -1.09 -11.61 -4.02
N LEU A 28 -1.89 -10.59 -3.78
CA LEU A 28 -2.50 -9.80 -4.85
C LEU A 28 -1.46 -9.03 -5.68
N VAL A 29 -0.52 -8.36 -5.01
CA VAL A 29 0.49 -7.56 -5.69
C VAL A 29 1.43 -8.43 -6.52
N SER A 30 1.67 -9.67 -6.08
CA SER A 30 2.59 -10.56 -6.78
C SER A 30 2.16 -10.88 -8.21
N SER A 31 0.90 -10.63 -8.56
CA SER A 31 0.40 -10.85 -9.92
C SER A 31 0.70 -9.70 -10.88
N TYR A 32 1.26 -8.59 -10.38
CA TYR A 32 1.59 -7.43 -11.19
C TYR A 32 3.10 -7.32 -11.38
N ASP A 33 3.57 -7.44 -12.61
CA ASP A 33 5.00 -7.40 -12.92
C ASP A 33 5.60 -5.99 -12.82
N ASP A 34 4.77 -4.98 -12.96
CA ASP A 34 5.19 -3.58 -13.01
C ASP A 34 4.99 -2.83 -11.69
N VAL A 35 4.77 -3.56 -10.60
CA VAL A 35 4.47 -2.95 -9.29
C VAL A 35 5.46 -3.46 -8.25
N ASP A 36 6.03 -2.52 -7.49
CA ASP A 36 6.84 -2.84 -6.32
C ASP A 36 5.98 -2.75 -5.08
N LEU A 37 6.20 -3.66 -4.15
CA LEU A 37 5.54 -3.61 -2.85
C LEU A 37 6.57 -3.28 -1.77
N LYS A 38 6.23 -2.31 -0.93
CA LYS A 38 7.09 -1.92 0.18
C LYS A 38 6.27 -1.94 1.46
N HIS A 39 6.88 -2.43 2.52
CA HIS A 39 6.28 -2.46 3.85
C HIS A 39 7.01 -1.48 4.76
N ILE A 40 6.25 -0.61 5.44
CA ILE A 40 6.80 0.33 6.40
C ILE A 40 6.06 0.17 7.72
N GLU A 41 6.82 -0.08 8.79
CA GLU A 41 6.24 -0.14 10.11
C GLU A 41 6.29 1.25 10.73
N VAL A 42 5.17 1.72 11.24
CA VAL A 42 5.09 3.05 11.87
C VAL A 42 5.83 3.01 13.20
N SER A 43 6.87 3.84 13.30
CA SER A 43 7.72 3.91 14.47
C SER A 43 8.43 5.27 14.47
N GLU A 44 9.24 5.53 15.47
CA GLU A 44 10.03 6.77 15.52
C GLU A 44 10.93 6.89 14.28
N GLU A 45 11.45 5.76 13.80
CA GLU A 45 12.36 5.74 12.65
C GLU A 45 11.67 6.09 11.34
N SER A 46 10.35 5.90 11.25
CA SER A 46 9.59 6.15 10.03
C SER A 46 8.78 7.43 10.07
N MET A 47 8.96 8.27 11.11
CA MET A 47 8.12 9.47 11.27
C MET A 47 8.18 10.44 10.11
N GLU A 48 9.31 10.55 9.43
CA GLU A 48 9.42 11.43 8.26
C GLU A 48 8.48 11.00 7.14
N VAL A 49 8.48 9.71 6.83
CA VAL A 49 7.64 9.20 5.74
C VAL A 49 6.17 9.17 6.17
N VAL A 50 5.90 8.89 7.42
CA VAL A 50 4.54 8.94 7.97
C VAL A 50 3.96 10.35 7.85
N ALA A 51 4.75 11.36 8.19
CA ALA A 51 4.34 12.75 8.09
C ALA A 51 4.19 13.18 6.62
N LYS A 52 5.11 12.76 5.77
CA LYS A 52 5.09 13.09 4.34
C LYS A 52 3.79 12.66 3.68
N TYR A 53 3.30 11.46 4.00
CA TYR A 53 2.09 10.93 3.41
C TYR A 53 0.86 11.09 4.31
N GLU A 54 1.02 11.79 5.44
CA GLU A 54 -0.08 12.05 6.37
C GLU A 54 -0.80 10.78 6.79
N ILE A 55 -0.03 9.79 7.23
CA ILE A 55 -0.58 8.51 7.68
C ILE A 55 -1.16 8.69 9.08
N ASP A 56 -2.47 8.52 9.22
CA ASP A 56 -3.18 8.74 10.47
C ASP A 56 -3.71 7.47 11.13
N ARG A 57 -3.57 6.32 10.47
CA ARG A 57 -3.99 5.03 11.03
C ARG A 57 -3.28 3.90 10.32
N VAL A 58 -3.31 2.73 10.94
CA VAL A 58 -2.80 1.49 10.35
C VAL A 58 -3.89 0.43 10.37
N PRO A 59 -3.93 -0.48 9.40
CA PRO A 59 -3.11 -0.49 8.21
C PRO A 59 -3.57 0.58 7.20
N THR A 60 -2.64 1.11 6.44
CA THR A 60 -2.94 2.03 5.34
C THR A 60 -2.13 1.57 4.13
N ILE A 61 -2.76 1.53 2.98
CA ILE A 61 -2.12 1.16 1.72
C ILE A 61 -2.11 2.38 0.81
N LEU A 62 -0.94 2.76 0.33
CA LEU A 62 -0.77 3.83 -0.66
C LEU A 62 -0.39 3.23 -1.99
N ILE A 63 -0.89 3.81 -3.07
CA ILE A 63 -0.41 3.49 -4.41
C ILE A 63 0.16 4.76 -5.00
N LEU A 64 1.41 4.69 -5.43
CA LEU A 64 2.14 5.83 -5.99
C LEU A 64 2.53 5.53 -7.43
N LYS A 65 2.52 6.58 -8.25
CA LYS A 65 3.10 6.54 -9.61
C LYS A 65 4.10 7.67 -9.69
N ASP A 66 5.37 7.33 -9.92
CA ASP A 66 6.46 8.32 -9.97
C ASP A 66 6.42 9.23 -8.74
N GLU A 67 6.24 8.62 -7.55
CA GLU A 67 6.21 9.29 -6.25
C GLU A 67 4.96 10.15 -6.00
N VAL A 68 3.97 10.11 -6.90
CA VAL A 68 2.72 10.85 -6.73
C VAL A 68 1.62 9.88 -6.30
N GLU A 69 0.89 10.24 -5.26
CA GLU A 69 -0.20 9.40 -4.75
C GLU A 69 -1.33 9.28 -5.77
N VAL A 70 -1.68 8.03 -6.09
CA VAL A 70 -2.79 7.70 -6.99
C VAL A 70 -4.01 7.28 -6.18
N GLY A 71 -3.80 6.58 -5.09
CA GLY A 71 -4.89 6.11 -4.26
C GLY A 71 -4.44 5.72 -2.87
N ARG A 72 -5.41 5.62 -1.97
CA ARG A 72 -5.15 5.30 -0.58
C ARG A 72 -6.31 4.47 -0.03
N CYS A 73 -6.00 3.45 0.73
CA CYS A 73 -6.99 2.61 1.39
C CYS A 73 -6.62 2.52 2.86
N ARG A 74 -7.53 2.90 3.73
CA ARG A 74 -7.32 2.86 5.18
C ARG A 74 -8.10 1.72 5.80
N GLY A 75 -7.43 0.97 6.66
CA GLY A 75 -8.04 -0.12 7.40
C GLY A 75 -8.04 -1.44 6.65
N TYR A 76 -8.55 -2.47 7.30
CA TYR A 76 -8.61 -3.81 6.74
C TYR A 76 -9.73 -3.92 5.73
N GLN A 77 -9.45 -4.58 4.61
CA GLN A 77 -10.47 -4.90 3.61
C GLN A 77 -10.39 -6.38 3.27
N PRO A 78 -11.53 -7.04 3.05
CA PRO A 78 -11.53 -8.42 2.58
C PRO A 78 -10.83 -8.53 1.22
N GLU A 79 -10.29 -9.71 0.95
CA GLU A 79 -9.52 -9.95 -0.26
C GLU A 79 -10.24 -9.52 -1.54
N GLU A 80 -11.51 -9.86 -1.66
CA GLU A 80 -12.27 -9.55 -2.87
C GLU A 80 -12.40 -8.05 -3.13
N ILE A 81 -12.67 -7.29 -2.07
CA ILE A 81 -12.81 -5.84 -2.17
C ILE A 81 -11.44 -5.22 -2.44
N LEU A 82 -10.43 -5.71 -1.75
CA LEU A 82 -9.07 -5.21 -1.92
C LEU A 82 -8.56 -5.45 -3.34
N ALA A 83 -8.86 -6.63 -3.90
CA ALA A 83 -8.44 -6.97 -5.26
C ALA A 83 -9.04 -6.01 -6.29
N ILE A 84 -10.33 -5.70 -6.16
CA ILE A 84 -11.00 -4.77 -7.07
C ILE A 84 -10.42 -3.37 -6.96
N TRP A 85 -10.24 -2.90 -5.73
CA TRP A 85 -9.68 -1.57 -5.48
C TRP A 85 -8.26 -1.46 -6.03
N LEU A 86 -7.45 -2.46 -5.73
CA LEU A 86 -6.04 -2.48 -6.14
C LEU A 86 -5.91 -2.46 -7.66
N ASP A 87 -6.70 -3.30 -8.34
CA ASP A 87 -6.68 -3.36 -9.80
C ASP A 87 -7.09 -2.02 -10.42
N SER A 88 -8.13 -1.41 -9.88
CA SER A 88 -8.60 -0.10 -10.34
C SER A 88 -7.53 0.97 -10.21
N LYS A 89 -6.85 1.02 -9.06
CA LYS A 89 -5.84 2.05 -8.81
C LYS A 89 -4.55 1.82 -9.58
N ILE A 90 -4.18 0.57 -9.79
CA ILE A 90 -3.00 0.25 -10.59
C ILE A 90 -3.27 0.62 -12.05
N GLU A 91 -4.47 0.36 -12.56
CA GLU A 91 -4.85 0.78 -13.90
C GLU A 91 -4.81 2.31 -14.04
N ASP A 92 -5.32 3.03 -13.04
CA ASP A 92 -5.24 4.49 -13.03
C ASP A 92 -3.77 4.95 -13.08
N ALA A 93 -2.91 4.30 -12.32
CA ALA A 93 -1.48 4.63 -12.30
C ALA A 93 -0.83 4.40 -13.68
N ARG A 94 -1.22 3.33 -14.35
CA ARG A 94 -0.66 3.00 -15.68
C ARG A 94 -1.02 4.04 -16.73
N LYS A 95 -2.13 4.74 -16.55
CA LYS A 95 -2.60 5.76 -17.48
C LYS A 95 -1.97 7.12 -17.27
N LYS A 96 -1.21 7.28 -16.21
CA LYS A 96 -0.58 8.57 -15.89
C LYS A 96 0.80 8.75 -16.53
#